data_26ba5bfa20632877b23b69f7f140e4b6
#
_entry.id   26ba5bfa20632877b23b69f7f140e4b6
#
_cell.length_a   1.000
_cell.length_b   1.000
_cell.length_c   1.000
_cell.angle_alpha   90.00
_cell.angle_beta   90.00
_cell.angle_gamma   90.00
#
_symmetry.space_group_name_H-M   'P 1'
#
loop_
_entity.id
_entity.type
_entity.pdbx_description
1 polymer ?
#
loop_
_entity_poly.entity_id
_entity_poly.type
_entity_poly.pdbx_seq_one_letter_code
_entity_poly.pdbx_strand_id
1 'polypeptide(L)'
;MATAVICEFNPFHNGHKYLLESAKNVLKEPVIAIMSGSVTQRGEVAVCDKFVRAKSALENGADLVLELPVVFSLSGAEGFAKAGVAIASAFECTNHLAFGSESGDCELLKKSANAVCDERVQALVRDGMKNGGYYPRELENAVKTVFGDEISSVLCEPNNILGVEYIKALNGTGVEPFSVARTGVAHDSRIAGEGFASASHIREMLRNGENAKKYAPYIPDEITFPENLDRPLLYRLRTMTREDIAKLPDVGEGLENRIADAAVRCSTSSEIADLVKTKRYTHARIRRILACALLGIEKAHTQIPIEYVRVLGFTNEGAELLKDCRLNIVTSASNGIRTGGNTKALLEKDILAYDISALAYEIPKRSGLDFTTPIVKI
;
A
#
# COMPACT_ATOMS: atom_id res chain seq x y z
N MET A 1 8.68 11.72 -20.97
CA MET A 1 7.33 11.60 -20.37
C MET A 1 7.17 10.19 -19.83
N ALA A 2 6.53 10.04 -18.67
CA ALA A 2 6.26 8.74 -18.06
C ALA A 2 4.96 8.76 -17.25
N THR A 3 4.35 7.59 -17.06
CA THR A 3 3.16 7.39 -16.24
C THR A 3 3.54 6.62 -14.99
N ALA A 4 3.22 7.15 -13.80
CA ALA A 4 3.39 6.44 -12.54
C ALA A 4 2.14 5.60 -12.19
N VAL A 5 2.33 4.48 -11.50
CA VAL A 5 1.27 3.64 -10.91
C VAL A 5 1.67 3.29 -9.49
N ILE A 6 0.88 3.67 -8.49
CA ILE A 6 1.09 3.25 -7.10
C ILE A 6 0.32 1.95 -6.88
N CYS A 7 0.99 0.89 -6.40
CA CYS A 7 0.44 -0.46 -6.42
C CYS A 7 0.96 -1.34 -5.28
N GLU A 8 0.33 -2.49 -5.12
CA GLU A 8 0.77 -3.53 -4.19
C GLU A 8 1.10 -4.84 -4.91
N PHE A 9 0.36 -5.14 -6.00
CA PHE A 9 0.49 -6.39 -6.76
C PHE A 9 0.50 -7.65 -5.87
N ASN A 10 -0.48 -7.77 -5.00
CA ASN A 10 -0.54 -8.80 -3.96
C ASN A 10 -1.66 -9.84 -4.15
N PRO A 11 -1.45 -10.85 -5.05
CA PRO A 11 -0.39 -10.98 -6.04
C PRO A 11 -0.62 -10.11 -7.28
N PHE A 12 0.35 -10.08 -8.22
CA PHE A 12 0.11 -9.56 -9.56
C PHE A 12 -0.93 -10.44 -10.27
N HIS A 13 -1.96 -9.83 -10.85
CA HIS A 13 -3.08 -10.53 -11.48
C HIS A 13 -3.59 -9.81 -12.75
N ASN A 14 -4.50 -10.46 -13.49
CA ASN A 14 -5.00 -9.93 -14.77
C ASN A 14 -5.57 -8.50 -14.69
N GLY A 15 -6.18 -8.12 -13.56
CA GLY A 15 -6.65 -6.75 -13.34
C GLY A 15 -5.52 -5.71 -13.27
N HIS A 16 -4.37 -6.09 -12.71
CA HIS A 16 -3.19 -5.22 -12.71
C HIS A 16 -2.57 -5.10 -14.10
N LYS A 17 -2.49 -6.23 -14.84
CA LYS A 17 -2.08 -6.23 -16.23
C LYS A 17 -2.95 -5.31 -17.06
N TYR A 18 -4.28 -5.42 -16.92
CA TYR A 18 -5.24 -4.55 -17.61
C TYR A 18 -5.00 -3.06 -17.32
N LEU A 19 -4.73 -2.70 -16.06
CA LEU A 19 -4.42 -1.32 -15.69
C LEU A 19 -3.16 -0.81 -16.40
N LEU A 20 -2.05 -1.58 -16.35
CA LEU A 20 -0.78 -1.20 -16.97
C LEU A 20 -0.92 -1.07 -18.49
N GLU A 21 -1.56 -2.05 -19.14
CA GLU A 21 -1.81 -2.04 -20.58
C GLU A 21 -2.73 -0.88 -21.00
N SER A 22 -3.79 -0.60 -20.24
CA SER A 22 -4.71 0.50 -20.51
C SER A 22 -4.00 1.85 -20.45
N ALA A 23 -3.21 2.08 -19.38
CA ALA A 23 -2.42 3.31 -19.24
C ALA A 23 -1.41 3.45 -20.40
N LYS A 24 -0.63 2.41 -20.68
CA LYS A 24 0.38 2.42 -21.74
C LYS A 24 -0.23 2.61 -23.15
N ASN A 25 -1.39 1.99 -23.40
CA ASN A 25 -2.07 2.09 -24.69
C ASN A 25 -2.68 3.48 -24.95
N VAL A 26 -3.21 4.14 -23.92
CA VAL A 26 -3.83 5.47 -24.06
C VAL A 26 -2.77 6.58 -24.03
N LEU A 27 -1.89 6.56 -23.04
CA LEU A 27 -0.94 7.65 -22.80
C LEU A 27 0.34 7.54 -23.66
N LYS A 28 0.65 6.32 -24.15
CA LYS A 28 1.86 6.05 -24.95
C LYS A 28 3.16 6.42 -24.23
N GLU A 29 3.17 6.24 -22.93
CA GLU A 29 4.27 6.55 -22.03
C GLU A 29 4.83 5.29 -21.36
N PRO A 30 6.13 5.22 -21.04
CA PRO A 30 6.67 4.18 -20.18
C PRO A 30 6.08 4.27 -18.77
N VAL A 31 6.00 3.12 -18.08
CA VAL A 31 5.30 3.00 -16.80
C VAL A 31 6.27 2.78 -15.64
N ILE A 32 6.19 3.66 -14.63
CA ILE A 32 6.88 3.56 -13.35
C ILE A 32 5.92 2.97 -12.32
N ALA A 33 6.12 1.73 -11.90
CA ALA A 33 5.35 1.10 -10.83
C ALA A 33 6.02 1.38 -9.47
N ILE A 34 5.33 2.08 -8.57
CA ILE A 34 5.76 2.33 -7.18
C ILE A 34 5.01 1.34 -6.31
N MET A 35 5.71 0.28 -5.88
CA MET A 35 5.10 -0.92 -5.33
C MET A 35 5.43 -1.10 -3.85
N SER A 36 4.43 -1.38 -3.02
CA SER A 36 4.67 -1.85 -1.64
C SER A 36 5.64 -3.03 -1.62
N GLY A 37 6.63 -2.98 -0.73
CA GLY A 37 7.62 -4.04 -0.58
C GLY A 37 7.02 -5.32 0.01
N SER A 38 7.63 -5.83 1.08
CA SER A 38 7.22 -7.12 1.67
C SER A 38 5.92 -7.07 2.48
N VAL A 39 5.47 -5.89 2.87
CA VAL A 39 4.22 -5.69 3.64
C VAL A 39 3.34 -4.67 2.93
N THR A 40 2.05 -4.97 2.87
CA THR A 40 1.05 -4.19 2.15
C THR A 40 0.35 -3.18 3.06
N GLN A 41 -0.38 -2.22 2.47
CA GLN A 41 -1.13 -1.20 3.18
C GLN A 41 -2.16 -1.76 4.18
N ARG A 42 -2.64 -2.97 3.95
CA ARG A 42 -3.58 -3.64 4.88
C ARG A 42 -2.89 -4.22 6.13
N GLY A 43 -1.55 -4.09 6.25
CA GLY A 43 -0.79 -4.59 7.38
C GLY A 43 -0.53 -6.10 7.33
N GLU A 44 -0.58 -6.69 6.15
CA GLU A 44 -0.31 -8.12 5.91
C GLU A 44 0.96 -8.28 5.09
N VAL A 45 1.69 -9.38 5.33
CA VAL A 45 2.79 -9.77 4.45
C VAL A 45 2.24 -10.06 3.05
N ALA A 46 2.97 -9.61 2.02
CA ALA A 46 2.59 -9.88 0.65
C ALA A 46 2.69 -11.38 0.35
N VAL A 47 1.72 -11.92 -0.40
CA VAL A 47 1.59 -13.37 -0.66
C VAL A 47 2.78 -13.98 -1.37
N CYS A 48 3.61 -13.17 -2.04
CA CYS A 48 4.86 -13.61 -2.65
C CYS A 48 5.92 -12.52 -2.61
N ASP A 49 7.15 -12.94 -2.88
CA ASP A 49 8.36 -12.13 -2.87
C ASP A 49 8.24 -10.84 -3.69
N LYS A 50 8.84 -9.74 -3.21
CA LYS A 50 8.80 -8.43 -3.88
C LYS A 50 9.48 -8.44 -5.25
N PHE A 51 10.58 -9.19 -5.42
CA PHE A 51 11.28 -9.29 -6.71
C PHE A 51 10.50 -10.15 -7.71
N VAL A 52 9.77 -11.18 -7.25
CA VAL A 52 8.84 -11.95 -8.09
C VAL A 52 7.71 -11.05 -8.59
N ARG A 53 7.13 -10.22 -7.72
CA ARG A 53 6.08 -9.27 -8.12
C ARG A 53 6.61 -8.19 -9.06
N ALA A 54 7.83 -7.70 -8.83
CA ALA A 54 8.50 -6.76 -9.72
C ALA A 54 8.73 -7.38 -11.11
N LYS A 55 9.22 -8.62 -11.17
CA LYS A 55 9.37 -9.36 -12.43
C LYS A 55 8.05 -9.48 -13.17
N SER A 56 7.00 -9.92 -12.48
CA SER A 56 5.66 -10.04 -13.07
C SER A 56 5.15 -8.71 -13.64
N ALA A 57 5.40 -7.59 -12.94
CA ALA A 57 5.01 -6.28 -13.41
C ALA A 57 5.78 -5.85 -14.67
N LEU A 58 7.10 -6.08 -14.69
CA LEU A 58 7.96 -5.75 -15.85
C LEU A 58 7.57 -6.57 -17.09
N GLU A 59 7.32 -7.88 -16.92
CA GLU A 59 6.88 -8.75 -18.01
C GLU A 59 5.49 -8.38 -18.56
N ASN A 60 4.74 -7.52 -17.83
CA ASN A 60 3.35 -7.17 -18.18
C ASN A 60 3.10 -5.67 -18.26
N GLY A 61 4.10 -4.88 -18.65
CA GLY A 61 3.91 -3.50 -19.08
C GLY A 61 4.48 -2.43 -18.18
N ALA A 62 5.01 -2.75 -17.00
CA ALA A 62 5.85 -1.80 -16.26
C ALA A 62 7.24 -1.73 -16.89
N ASP A 63 7.87 -0.55 -16.88
CA ASP A 63 9.22 -0.33 -17.38
C ASP A 63 10.22 -0.15 -16.23
N LEU A 64 9.77 0.43 -15.12
CA LEU A 64 10.55 0.61 -13.90
C LEU A 64 9.71 0.22 -12.69
N VAL A 65 10.26 -0.60 -11.78
CA VAL A 65 9.60 -0.97 -10.52
C VAL A 65 10.43 -0.48 -9.35
N LEU A 66 9.81 0.37 -8.53
CA LEU A 66 10.39 0.97 -7.33
C LEU A 66 9.68 0.42 -6.08
N GLU A 67 10.40 0.30 -4.97
CA GLU A 67 9.83 -0.05 -3.68
C GLU A 67 9.33 1.21 -2.96
N LEU A 68 8.07 1.21 -2.55
CA LEU A 68 7.53 2.19 -1.61
C LEU A 68 8.01 1.81 -0.21
N PRO A 69 8.72 2.70 0.52
CA PRO A 69 9.24 2.38 1.84
C PRO A 69 8.15 1.88 2.78
N VAL A 70 8.41 0.79 3.51
CA VAL A 70 7.42 0.08 4.35
C VAL A 70 6.76 0.96 5.39
N VAL A 71 7.47 1.95 5.90
CA VAL A 71 6.93 2.96 6.84
C VAL A 71 5.70 3.65 6.24
N PHE A 72 5.73 3.95 4.96
CA PHE A 72 4.63 4.60 4.25
C PHE A 72 3.65 3.60 3.64
N SER A 73 4.11 2.40 3.27
CA SER A 73 3.20 1.30 2.88
C SER A 73 2.21 0.96 4.01
N LEU A 74 2.66 1.04 5.28
CA LEU A 74 1.84 0.81 6.48
C LEU A 74 1.08 2.05 6.96
N SER A 75 0.90 3.06 6.11
CA SER A 75 0.11 4.25 6.43
C SER A 75 -1.37 4.09 6.07
N GLY A 76 -2.21 5.00 6.57
CA GLY A 76 -3.55 5.20 6.05
C GLY A 76 -3.52 5.64 4.57
N ALA A 77 -4.70 5.69 3.91
CA ALA A 77 -4.80 6.03 2.49
C ALA A 77 -4.10 7.35 2.14
N GLU A 78 -4.24 8.37 2.98
CA GLU A 78 -3.59 9.67 2.79
C GLU A 78 -2.05 9.57 2.82
N GLY A 79 -1.48 8.93 3.84
CA GLY A 79 -0.01 8.79 3.96
C GLY A 79 0.57 7.93 2.85
N PHE A 80 -0.10 6.84 2.48
CA PHE A 80 0.25 5.99 1.36
C PHE A 80 0.25 6.77 0.04
N ALA A 81 -0.81 7.53 -0.22
CA ALA A 81 -0.93 8.36 -1.42
C ALA A 81 0.16 9.44 -1.49
N LYS A 82 0.35 10.20 -0.39
CA LYS A 82 1.38 11.25 -0.33
C LYS A 82 2.78 10.70 -0.62
N ALA A 83 3.13 9.58 -0.03
CA ALA A 83 4.45 8.97 -0.24
C ALA A 83 4.64 8.47 -1.67
N GLY A 84 3.65 7.78 -2.23
CA GLY A 84 3.70 7.32 -3.62
C GLY A 84 3.77 8.47 -4.61
N VAL A 85 2.97 9.54 -4.41
CA VAL A 85 3.01 10.75 -5.25
C VAL A 85 4.34 11.49 -5.10
N ALA A 86 4.91 11.57 -3.90
CA ALA A 86 6.22 12.18 -3.70
C ALA A 86 7.32 11.47 -4.49
N ILE A 87 7.29 10.12 -4.53
CA ILE A 87 8.22 9.34 -5.36
C ILE A 87 7.93 9.57 -6.86
N ALA A 88 6.66 9.53 -7.29
CA ALA A 88 6.29 9.78 -8.68
C ALA A 88 6.76 11.14 -9.17
N SER A 89 6.52 12.18 -8.38
CA SER A 89 6.89 13.58 -8.69
C SER A 89 8.40 13.85 -8.60
N ALA A 90 9.18 12.91 -8.06
CA ALA A 90 10.63 13.02 -8.04
C ALA A 90 11.27 12.72 -9.42
N PHE A 91 10.51 12.13 -10.33
CA PHE A 91 10.90 11.94 -11.72
C PHE A 91 10.35 13.11 -12.55
N GLU A 92 11.22 13.94 -13.09
CA GLU A 92 10.84 15.12 -13.88
C GLU A 92 10.04 14.74 -15.14
N CYS A 93 10.24 13.52 -15.63
CA CYS A 93 9.51 12.97 -16.78
C CYS A 93 8.10 12.48 -16.45
N THR A 94 7.67 12.42 -15.17
CA THR A 94 6.33 11.92 -14.81
C THR A 94 5.25 12.94 -15.11
N ASN A 95 4.39 12.63 -16.08
CA ASN A 95 3.25 13.47 -16.46
C ASN A 95 1.92 12.98 -15.90
N HIS A 96 1.76 11.67 -15.71
CA HIS A 96 0.51 11.09 -15.28
C HIS A 96 0.68 10.15 -14.09
N LEU A 97 -0.34 10.10 -13.23
CA LEU A 97 -0.54 9.04 -12.24
C LEU A 97 -1.76 8.21 -12.63
N ALA A 98 -1.55 6.98 -13.09
CA ALA A 98 -2.62 6.08 -13.45
C ALA A 98 -3.04 5.19 -12.26
N PHE A 99 -4.33 5.01 -12.07
CA PHE A 99 -4.90 4.14 -11.03
C PHE A 99 -6.26 3.58 -11.46
N GLY A 100 -6.61 2.42 -10.90
CA GLY A 100 -7.94 1.84 -11.08
C GLY A 100 -8.95 2.42 -10.10
N SER A 101 -10.15 2.74 -10.56
CA SER A 101 -11.26 3.16 -9.71
C SER A 101 -12.56 2.46 -10.09
N GLU A 102 -13.50 2.37 -9.16
CA GLU A 102 -14.82 1.82 -9.43
C GLU A 102 -15.63 2.73 -10.35
N SER A 103 -15.48 4.05 -10.21
CA SER A 103 -16.17 5.02 -11.07
C SER A 103 -15.61 5.09 -12.48
N GLY A 104 -14.30 4.92 -12.67
CA GLY A 104 -13.62 5.17 -13.95
C GLY A 104 -13.66 6.64 -14.40
N ASP A 105 -14.32 7.52 -13.67
CA ASP A 105 -14.54 8.93 -14.00
C ASP A 105 -13.57 9.83 -13.20
N CYS A 106 -12.54 10.31 -13.89
CA CYS A 106 -11.53 11.16 -13.30
C CYS A 106 -12.08 12.53 -12.85
N GLU A 107 -13.06 13.08 -13.58
CA GLU A 107 -13.66 14.38 -13.24
C GLU A 107 -14.55 14.27 -11.99
N LEU A 108 -15.29 13.18 -11.84
CA LEU A 108 -16.06 12.91 -10.63
C LEU A 108 -15.12 12.73 -9.41
N LEU A 109 -14.01 12.02 -9.59
CA LEU A 109 -12.99 11.86 -8.53
C LEU A 109 -12.33 13.19 -8.15
N LYS A 110 -12.03 14.07 -9.12
CA LYS A 110 -11.51 15.43 -8.87
C LYS A 110 -12.51 16.28 -8.08
N LYS A 111 -13.80 16.23 -8.46
CA LYS A 111 -14.87 16.91 -7.71
C LYS A 111 -14.95 16.42 -6.28
N SER A 112 -14.85 15.10 -6.07
CA SER A 112 -14.87 14.49 -4.73
C SER A 112 -13.64 14.88 -3.91
N ALA A 113 -12.45 14.93 -4.51
CA ALA A 113 -11.22 15.38 -3.85
C ALA A 113 -11.33 16.84 -3.37
N ASN A 114 -11.89 17.72 -4.21
CA ASN A 114 -12.15 19.11 -3.83
C ASN A 114 -13.22 19.21 -2.73
N ALA A 115 -14.29 18.41 -2.82
CA ALA A 115 -15.35 18.39 -1.81
C ALA A 115 -14.84 17.95 -0.43
N VAL A 116 -13.98 16.93 -0.39
CA VAL A 116 -13.34 16.48 0.86
C VAL A 116 -12.49 17.58 1.50
N CYS A 117 -11.87 18.45 0.71
CA CYS A 117 -11.05 19.56 1.20
C CYS A 117 -11.86 20.84 1.54
N ASP A 118 -13.15 20.91 1.21
CA ASP A 118 -14.00 22.08 1.44
C ASP A 118 -14.14 22.38 2.95
N GLU A 119 -13.98 23.64 3.33
CA GLU A 119 -14.03 24.07 4.74
C GLU A 119 -15.36 23.77 5.42
N ARG A 120 -16.50 23.83 4.70
CA ARG A 120 -17.83 23.50 5.21
C ARG A 120 -17.93 22.01 5.52
N VAL A 121 -17.38 21.15 4.65
CA VAL A 121 -17.31 19.70 4.87
C VAL A 121 -16.43 19.41 6.08
N GLN A 122 -15.24 20.01 6.15
CA GLN A 122 -14.31 19.81 7.25
C GLN A 122 -14.88 20.33 8.61
N ALA A 123 -15.69 21.37 8.60
CA ALA A 123 -16.38 21.86 9.78
C ALA A 123 -17.40 20.82 10.31
N LEU A 124 -18.24 20.28 9.41
CA LEU A 124 -19.21 19.23 9.75
C LEU A 124 -18.53 17.95 10.26
N VAL A 125 -17.44 17.53 9.61
CA VAL A 125 -16.65 16.36 10.06
C VAL A 125 -16.10 16.58 11.47
N ARG A 126 -15.49 17.75 11.75
CA ARG A 126 -14.99 18.08 13.10
C ARG A 126 -16.09 18.02 14.16
N ASP A 127 -17.27 18.50 13.84
CA ASP A 127 -18.41 18.47 14.75
C ASP A 127 -18.91 17.05 15.00
N GLY A 128 -19.10 16.26 13.95
CA GLY A 128 -19.45 14.84 14.05
C GLY A 128 -18.44 14.03 14.86
N MET A 129 -17.15 14.28 14.68
CA MET A 129 -16.09 13.61 15.44
C MET A 129 -16.11 13.97 16.94
N LYS A 130 -16.41 15.21 17.31
CA LYS A 130 -16.59 15.63 18.75
C LYS A 130 -17.72 14.83 19.40
N ASN A 131 -18.77 14.54 18.64
CA ASN A 131 -19.92 13.75 19.12
C ASN A 131 -19.70 12.23 19.10
N GLY A 132 -18.46 11.79 18.90
CA GLY A 132 -18.08 10.38 18.92
C GLY A 132 -18.30 9.64 17.60
N GLY A 133 -18.44 10.36 16.51
CA GLY A 133 -18.61 9.81 15.16
C GLY A 133 -17.42 9.00 14.66
N TYR A 134 -17.62 8.27 13.59
CA TYR A 134 -16.60 7.51 12.86
C TYR A 134 -16.20 8.30 11.61
N TYR A 135 -14.92 8.67 11.50
CA TYR A 135 -14.43 9.61 10.49
C TYR A 135 -14.90 9.35 9.05
N PRO A 136 -14.79 8.14 8.47
CA PRO A 136 -15.25 7.88 7.11
C PRO A 136 -16.74 8.16 6.91
N ARG A 137 -17.58 7.80 7.90
CA ARG A 137 -19.02 8.03 7.86
C ARG A 137 -19.35 9.51 8.01
N GLU A 138 -18.66 10.20 8.92
CA GLU A 138 -18.86 11.63 9.10
C GLU A 138 -18.43 12.41 7.87
N LEU A 139 -17.35 11.98 7.20
CA LEU A 139 -16.89 12.58 5.94
C LEU A 139 -17.91 12.34 4.82
N GLU A 140 -18.40 11.13 4.64
CA GLU A 140 -19.44 10.79 3.65
C GLU A 140 -20.70 11.63 3.87
N ASN A 141 -21.21 11.69 5.12
CA ASN A 141 -22.40 12.46 5.48
C ASN A 141 -22.20 13.97 5.26
N ALA A 142 -21.03 14.50 5.60
CA ALA A 142 -20.72 15.91 5.39
C ALA A 142 -20.64 16.28 3.91
N VAL A 143 -19.99 15.43 3.09
CA VAL A 143 -19.94 15.60 1.62
C VAL A 143 -21.34 15.51 1.03
N LYS A 144 -22.16 14.52 1.46
CA LYS A 144 -23.55 14.41 1.04
C LYS A 144 -24.37 15.66 1.36
N THR A 145 -24.20 16.20 2.55
CA THR A 145 -24.93 17.39 3.01
C THR A 145 -24.59 18.64 2.17
N VAL A 146 -23.33 18.80 1.78
CA VAL A 146 -22.85 20.02 1.09
C VAL A 146 -22.92 19.88 -0.43
N PHE A 147 -22.64 18.69 -0.98
CA PHE A 147 -22.45 18.45 -2.42
C PHE A 147 -23.42 17.43 -3.02
N GLY A 148 -24.22 16.73 -2.21
CA GLY A 148 -25.22 15.75 -2.66
C GLY A 148 -24.70 14.32 -2.77
N ASP A 149 -25.62 13.41 -3.18
CA ASP A 149 -25.39 11.97 -3.18
C ASP A 149 -24.36 11.52 -4.22
N GLU A 150 -24.33 12.14 -5.40
CA GLU A 150 -23.42 11.77 -6.48
C GLU A 150 -21.96 11.84 -6.02
N ILE A 151 -21.57 12.97 -5.42
CA ILE A 151 -20.18 13.19 -4.94
C ILE A 151 -19.87 12.32 -3.73
N SER A 152 -20.81 12.15 -2.79
CA SER A 152 -20.59 11.37 -1.58
C SER A 152 -20.50 9.86 -1.86
N SER A 153 -21.21 9.33 -2.86
CA SER A 153 -21.17 7.90 -3.21
C SER A 153 -19.79 7.42 -3.64
N VAL A 154 -18.95 8.31 -4.16
CA VAL A 154 -17.53 8.03 -4.48
C VAL A 154 -16.77 7.53 -3.27
N LEU A 155 -17.07 8.07 -2.08
CA LEU A 155 -16.38 7.75 -0.82
C LEU A 155 -16.83 6.42 -0.19
N CYS A 156 -17.76 5.70 -0.81
CA CYS A 156 -18.19 4.37 -0.36
C CYS A 156 -17.29 3.24 -0.89
N GLU A 157 -16.51 3.51 -1.94
CA GLU A 157 -15.74 2.49 -2.66
C GLU A 157 -14.23 2.63 -2.41
N PRO A 158 -13.53 1.54 -2.06
CA PRO A 158 -12.14 1.61 -1.59
C PRO A 158 -11.14 2.17 -2.60
N ASN A 159 -11.26 1.83 -3.91
CA ASN A 159 -10.32 2.36 -4.89
C ASN A 159 -10.66 3.80 -5.29
N ASN A 160 -11.93 4.18 -5.25
CA ASN A 160 -12.32 5.57 -5.39
C ASN A 160 -11.74 6.43 -4.26
N ILE A 161 -11.78 5.94 -2.99
CA ILE A 161 -11.17 6.63 -1.84
C ILE A 161 -9.67 6.83 -2.08
N LEU A 162 -8.95 5.77 -2.52
CA LEU A 162 -7.53 5.91 -2.87
C LEU A 162 -7.32 6.89 -4.01
N GLY A 163 -8.16 6.85 -5.05
CA GLY A 163 -8.12 7.82 -6.16
C GLY A 163 -8.28 9.27 -5.70
N VAL A 164 -9.22 9.51 -4.78
CA VAL A 164 -9.42 10.83 -4.13
C VAL A 164 -8.15 11.26 -3.38
N GLU A 165 -7.53 10.36 -2.60
CA GLU A 165 -6.30 10.68 -1.88
C GLU A 165 -5.11 10.91 -2.83
N TYR A 166 -5.00 10.19 -3.95
CA TYR A 166 -4.01 10.45 -4.98
C TYR A 166 -4.20 11.85 -5.58
N ILE A 167 -5.43 12.22 -5.97
CA ILE A 167 -5.72 13.52 -6.55
C ILE A 167 -5.40 14.66 -5.57
N LYS A 168 -5.74 14.49 -4.29
CA LYS A 168 -5.35 15.45 -3.24
C LYS A 168 -3.83 15.61 -3.15
N ALA A 169 -3.09 14.49 -3.19
CA ALA A 169 -1.64 14.51 -3.09
C ALA A 169 -0.96 15.09 -4.35
N LEU A 170 -1.60 14.97 -5.52
CA LEU A 170 -1.11 15.54 -6.80
C LEU A 170 -1.21 17.06 -6.88
N ASN A 171 -1.95 17.70 -5.99
CA ASN A 171 -2.14 19.15 -6.04
C ASN A 171 -0.79 19.89 -5.95
N GLY A 172 -0.53 20.72 -6.96
CA GLY A 172 0.72 21.51 -7.07
C GLY A 172 1.94 20.74 -7.62
N THR A 173 1.80 19.48 -8.03
CA THR A 173 2.92 18.69 -8.58
C THR A 173 3.10 18.82 -10.09
N GLY A 174 2.06 19.20 -10.83
CA GLY A 174 2.04 19.19 -12.30
C GLY A 174 1.76 17.82 -12.91
N VAL A 175 1.59 16.77 -12.10
CA VAL A 175 1.25 15.41 -12.57
C VAL A 175 -0.28 15.27 -12.64
N GLU A 176 -0.78 14.80 -13.79
CA GLU A 176 -2.22 14.66 -14.02
C GLU A 176 -2.73 13.26 -13.61
N PRO A 177 -3.89 13.17 -12.93
CA PRO A 177 -4.50 11.89 -12.62
C PRO A 177 -5.13 11.26 -13.86
N PHE A 178 -4.95 9.94 -14.03
CA PHE A 178 -5.55 9.13 -15.07
C PHE A 178 -6.26 7.93 -14.45
N SER A 179 -7.60 7.91 -14.51
CA SER A 179 -8.40 6.82 -13.93
C SER A 179 -8.76 5.77 -14.98
N VAL A 180 -8.55 4.51 -14.66
CA VAL A 180 -8.99 3.36 -15.45
C VAL A 180 -10.16 2.69 -14.74
N ALA A 181 -11.27 2.53 -15.43
CA ALA A 181 -12.44 1.84 -14.89
C ALA A 181 -12.08 0.38 -14.56
N ARG A 182 -12.41 -0.06 -13.36
CA ARG A 182 -12.22 -1.47 -12.97
C ARG A 182 -13.28 -2.32 -13.68
N THR A 183 -12.82 -3.26 -14.48
CA THR A 183 -13.68 -4.18 -15.22
C THR A 183 -13.83 -5.51 -14.49
N GLY A 184 -15.03 -6.04 -14.49
CA GLY A 184 -15.31 -7.46 -14.21
C GLY A 184 -15.63 -7.85 -12.78
N VAL A 185 -15.09 -7.20 -11.71
CA VAL A 185 -15.33 -7.67 -10.32
C VAL A 185 -15.19 -6.54 -9.30
N ALA A 186 -16.15 -6.39 -8.40
CA ALA A 186 -16.07 -5.46 -7.26
C ALA A 186 -14.88 -5.80 -6.33
N HIS A 187 -14.35 -4.82 -5.60
CA HIS A 187 -13.07 -4.90 -4.87
C HIS A 187 -12.96 -6.12 -3.93
N ASP A 188 -13.95 -6.45 -3.15
CA ASP A 188 -13.94 -7.60 -2.22
C ASP A 188 -14.91 -8.71 -2.67
N SER A 189 -15.25 -8.76 -3.97
CA SER A 189 -16.13 -9.80 -4.50
C SER A 189 -15.46 -11.18 -4.39
N ARG A 190 -16.19 -12.14 -3.84
CA ARG A 190 -15.85 -13.58 -3.88
C ARG A 190 -16.30 -14.25 -5.17
N ILE A 191 -16.88 -13.47 -6.10
CA ILE A 191 -17.33 -13.96 -7.40
C ILE A 191 -16.28 -13.58 -8.44
N ALA A 192 -15.72 -14.56 -9.13
CA ALA A 192 -14.82 -14.35 -10.25
C ALA A 192 -15.62 -14.12 -11.54
N GLY A 193 -15.23 -13.09 -12.31
CA GLY A 193 -15.70 -12.90 -13.68
C GLY A 193 -14.88 -13.73 -14.67
N GLU A 194 -15.21 -13.68 -15.96
CA GLU A 194 -14.40 -14.32 -17.00
C GLU A 194 -12.98 -13.73 -17.05
N GLY A 195 -12.02 -14.46 -16.46
CA GLY A 195 -10.59 -14.07 -16.44
C GLY A 195 -10.17 -13.07 -15.36
N PHE A 196 -11.08 -12.52 -14.53
CA PHE A 196 -10.80 -11.55 -13.49
C PHE A 196 -11.29 -12.03 -12.13
N ALA A 197 -10.49 -11.78 -11.09
CA ALA A 197 -10.85 -11.98 -9.70
C ALA A 197 -10.20 -10.88 -8.83
N SER A 198 -10.80 -10.59 -7.67
CA SER A 198 -10.19 -9.66 -6.72
C SER A 198 -8.91 -10.27 -6.11
N ALA A 199 -7.94 -9.43 -5.75
CA ALA A 199 -6.73 -9.90 -5.07
C ALA A 199 -7.06 -10.64 -3.76
N SER A 200 -8.11 -10.23 -3.04
CA SER A 200 -8.57 -10.90 -1.81
C SER A 200 -9.08 -12.30 -2.09
N HIS A 201 -9.88 -12.47 -3.14
CA HIS A 201 -10.37 -13.79 -3.56
C HIS A 201 -9.23 -14.71 -4.02
N ILE A 202 -8.28 -14.17 -4.80
CA ILE A 202 -7.10 -14.92 -5.23
C ILE A 202 -6.28 -15.42 -4.02
N ARG A 203 -6.07 -14.56 -3.00
CA ARG A 203 -5.38 -14.97 -1.78
C ARG A 203 -6.15 -16.01 -0.96
N GLU A 204 -7.49 -15.94 -0.95
CA GLU A 204 -8.35 -16.96 -0.32
C GLU A 204 -8.21 -18.30 -1.04
N MET A 205 -8.28 -18.33 -2.37
CA MET A 205 -8.04 -19.54 -3.18
C MET A 205 -6.68 -20.17 -2.86
N LEU A 206 -5.62 -19.36 -2.83
CA LEU A 206 -4.26 -19.83 -2.54
C LEU A 206 -4.14 -20.45 -1.14
N ARG A 207 -4.75 -19.82 -0.12
CA ARG A 207 -4.80 -20.37 1.25
C ARG A 207 -5.52 -21.71 1.32
N ASN A 208 -6.54 -21.89 0.49
CA ASN A 208 -7.30 -23.13 0.40
C ASN A 208 -6.60 -24.20 -0.47
N GLY A 209 -5.42 -23.91 -1.04
CA GLY A 209 -4.72 -24.82 -1.96
C GLY A 209 -5.36 -24.91 -3.35
N GLU A 210 -6.23 -23.96 -3.70
CA GLU A 210 -6.91 -23.92 -4.98
C GLU A 210 -6.03 -23.29 -6.07
N ASN A 211 -6.24 -23.68 -7.32
CA ASN A 211 -5.48 -23.16 -8.46
C ASN A 211 -6.00 -21.78 -8.90
N ALA A 212 -5.23 -20.74 -8.61
CA ALA A 212 -5.53 -19.36 -8.97
C ALA A 212 -4.86 -18.90 -10.29
N LYS A 213 -4.12 -19.76 -11.00
CA LYS A 213 -3.35 -19.40 -12.23
C LYS A 213 -4.20 -18.81 -13.35
N LYS A 214 -5.50 -19.12 -13.40
CA LYS A 214 -6.42 -18.48 -14.35
C LYS A 214 -6.51 -16.96 -14.19
N TYR A 215 -6.42 -16.46 -12.95
CA TYR A 215 -6.56 -15.05 -12.59
C TYR A 215 -5.24 -14.34 -12.38
N ALA A 216 -4.25 -15.08 -11.88
CA ALA A 216 -2.91 -14.62 -11.58
C ALA A 216 -1.87 -15.64 -12.08
N PRO A 217 -1.56 -15.65 -13.38
CA PRO A 217 -0.72 -16.67 -14.00
C PRO A 217 0.74 -16.65 -13.55
N TYR A 218 1.17 -15.55 -12.90
CA TYR A 218 2.56 -15.31 -12.49
C TYR A 218 2.84 -15.64 -11.01
N ILE A 219 1.90 -16.29 -10.31
CA ILE A 219 2.10 -16.69 -8.91
C ILE A 219 3.15 -17.81 -8.86
N PRO A 220 4.19 -17.67 -8.00
CA PRO A 220 5.16 -18.74 -7.75
C PRO A 220 4.51 -19.90 -6.97
N ASP A 221 5.15 -21.06 -6.98
CA ASP A 221 4.68 -22.21 -6.21
C ASP A 221 4.84 -22.00 -4.69
N GLU A 222 5.85 -21.21 -4.27
CA GLU A 222 6.06 -20.88 -2.86
C GLU A 222 5.41 -19.52 -2.53
N ILE A 223 4.49 -19.54 -1.57
CA ILE A 223 3.76 -18.36 -1.09
C ILE A 223 3.95 -18.18 0.41
N THR A 224 3.64 -16.99 0.90
CA THR A 224 3.64 -16.66 2.33
C THR A 224 2.27 -16.88 2.95
N PHE A 225 2.28 -17.20 4.23
CA PHE A 225 1.10 -17.33 5.06
C PHE A 225 1.21 -16.33 6.22
N PRO A 226 0.40 -15.27 6.28
CA PRO A 226 0.47 -14.27 7.35
C PRO A 226 0.38 -14.85 8.74
N GLU A 227 -0.32 -15.97 8.92
CA GLU A 227 -0.53 -16.69 10.17
C GLU A 227 0.79 -17.23 10.76
N ASN A 228 1.80 -17.48 9.92
CA ASN A 228 3.13 -17.90 10.37
C ASN A 228 3.87 -16.79 11.13
N LEU A 229 3.42 -15.53 11.01
CA LEU A 229 3.94 -14.39 11.77
C LEU A 229 3.26 -14.18 13.12
N ASP A 230 2.25 -14.96 13.49
CA ASP A 230 1.54 -14.82 14.76
C ASP A 230 2.47 -14.98 15.95
N ARG A 231 3.34 -16.00 15.94
CA ARG A 231 4.29 -16.24 17.05
C ARG A 231 5.29 -15.10 17.25
N PRO A 232 6.04 -14.63 16.23
CA PRO A 232 6.94 -13.49 16.38
C PRO A 232 6.20 -12.20 16.75
N LEU A 233 4.98 -11.98 16.23
CA LEU A 233 4.15 -10.85 16.61
C LEU A 233 3.74 -10.90 18.09
N LEU A 234 3.24 -12.03 18.57
CA LEU A 234 2.86 -12.21 19.97
C LEU A 234 4.06 -12.06 20.90
N TYR A 235 5.22 -12.64 20.55
CA TYR A 235 6.45 -12.42 21.28
C TYR A 235 6.76 -10.92 21.40
N ARG A 236 6.71 -10.21 20.26
CA ARG A 236 7.00 -8.77 20.24
C ARG A 236 6.02 -7.99 21.11
N LEU A 237 4.71 -8.19 20.97
CA LEU A 237 3.69 -7.47 21.74
C LEU A 237 3.78 -7.75 23.24
N ARG A 238 4.06 -9.00 23.63
CA ARG A 238 4.20 -9.39 25.05
C ARG A 238 5.46 -8.89 25.72
N THR A 239 6.46 -8.46 24.94
CA THR A 239 7.71 -7.85 25.45
C THR A 239 7.70 -6.32 25.41
N MET A 240 6.70 -5.70 24.74
CA MET A 240 6.51 -4.25 24.72
C MET A 240 5.78 -3.76 25.97
N THR A 241 6.19 -2.59 26.46
CA THR A 241 5.41 -1.85 27.45
C THR A 241 4.24 -1.11 26.78
N ARG A 242 3.27 -0.63 27.57
CA ARG A 242 2.17 0.20 27.03
C ARG A 242 2.70 1.49 26.41
N GLU A 243 3.74 2.06 26.99
CA GLU A 243 4.44 3.25 26.49
C GLU A 243 5.08 2.98 25.12
N ASP A 244 5.63 1.78 24.89
CA ASP A 244 6.17 1.39 23.58
C ASP A 244 5.06 1.23 22.55
N ILE A 245 3.95 0.60 22.92
CA ILE A 245 2.78 0.47 22.04
C ILE A 245 2.21 1.87 21.70
N ALA A 246 2.19 2.81 22.63
CA ALA A 246 1.72 4.17 22.42
C ALA A 246 2.59 4.96 21.40
N LYS A 247 3.84 4.58 21.18
CA LYS A 247 4.72 5.18 20.16
C LYS A 247 4.42 4.71 18.73
N LEU A 248 3.67 3.61 18.57
CA LEU A 248 3.34 3.08 17.23
C LEU A 248 2.46 4.05 16.46
N PRO A 249 2.60 4.11 15.12
CA PRO A 249 1.71 4.90 14.27
C PRO A 249 0.25 4.53 14.50
N ASP A 250 -0.65 5.48 14.31
CA ASP A 250 -2.10 5.30 14.45
C ASP A 250 -2.60 4.89 15.87
N VAL A 251 -1.74 4.79 16.88
CA VAL A 251 -2.13 4.51 18.27
C VAL A 251 -2.44 5.82 19.00
N GLY A 252 -3.60 5.87 19.64
CA GLY A 252 -4.05 7.00 20.46
C GLY A 252 -5.31 6.64 21.23
N GLU A 253 -5.80 7.54 22.07
CA GLU A 253 -7.08 7.42 22.81
C GLU A 253 -7.21 6.13 23.66
N GLY A 254 -6.11 5.64 24.25
CA GLY A 254 -6.11 4.44 25.10
C GLY A 254 -6.06 3.11 24.32
N LEU A 255 -5.81 3.16 23.01
CA LEU A 255 -5.70 1.96 22.17
C LEU A 255 -4.51 1.08 22.56
N GLU A 256 -3.42 1.68 23.10
CA GLU A 256 -2.27 0.97 23.66
C GLU A 256 -2.66 -0.02 24.76
N ASN A 257 -3.60 0.38 25.64
CA ASN A 257 -4.08 -0.48 26.71
C ASN A 257 -4.85 -1.68 26.14
N ARG A 258 -5.72 -1.43 25.16
CA ARG A 258 -6.53 -2.50 24.53
C ARG A 258 -5.65 -3.51 23.80
N ILE A 259 -4.61 -3.04 23.10
CA ILE A 259 -3.65 -3.91 22.38
C ILE A 259 -2.84 -4.73 23.39
N ALA A 260 -2.32 -4.13 24.46
CA ALA A 260 -1.57 -4.83 25.50
C ALA A 260 -2.41 -5.91 26.17
N ASP A 261 -3.68 -5.59 26.54
CA ASP A 261 -4.58 -6.55 27.14
C ASP A 261 -4.97 -7.68 26.17
N ALA A 262 -5.17 -7.39 24.89
CA ALA A 262 -5.44 -8.39 23.87
C ALA A 262 -4.23 -9.32 23.65
N ALA A 263 -3.01 -8.81 23.64
CA ALA A 263 -1.78 -9.59 23.48
C ALA A 263 -1.61 -10.67 24.58
N VAL A 264 -2.17 -10.44 25.78
CA VAL A 264 -2.18 -11.43 26.88
C VAL A 264 -3.23 -12.50 26.66
N ARG A 265 -4.40 -12.13 26.11
CA ARG A 265 -5.59 -13.00 26.03
C ARG A 265 -5.66 -13.81 24.75
N CYS A 266 -5.07 -13.32 23.66
CA CYS A 266 -5.18 -13.90 22.33
C CYS A 266 -3.97 -14.75 21.97
N SER A 267 -4.16 -15.65 21.02
CA SER A 267 -3.16 -16.58 20.49
C SER A 267 -2.80 -16.30 19.04
N THR A 268 -3.58 -15.45 18.34
CA THR A 268 -3.38 -15.08 16.93
C THR A 268 -3.55 -13.58 16.71
N SER A 269 -2.96 -13.08 15.63
CA SER A 269 -3.12 -11.68 15.18
C SER A 269 -4.57 -11.35 14.83
N SER A 270 -5.31 -12.31 14.29
CA SER A 270 -6.73 -12.15 13.95
C SER A 270 -7.56 -11.97 15.19
N GLU A 271 -7.38 -12.82 16.22
CA GLU A 271 -8.08 -12.69 17.52
C GLU A 271 -7.78 -11.33 18.18
N ILE A 272 -6.52 -10.85 18.11
CA ILE A 272 -6.17 -9.51 18.60
C ILE A 272 -6.95 -8.45 17.84
N ALA A 273 -6.97 -8.52 16.51
CA ALA A 273 -7.64 -7.55 15.68
C ALA A 273 -9.16 -7.52 15.95
N ASP A 274 -9.79 -8.69 16.14
CA ASP A 274 -11.22 -8.81 16.46
C ASP A 274 -11.55 -8.24 17.85
N LEU A 275 -10.73 -8.53 18.86
CA LEU A 275 -10.92 -8.05 20.24
C LEU A 275 -10.70 -6.54 20.38
N VAL A 276 -9.73 -5.99 19.65
CA VAL A 276 -9.36 -4.57 19.69
C VAL A 276 -10.30 -3.72 18.85
N LYS A 277 -10.91 -4.28 17.80
CA LYS A 277 -11.82 -3.58 16.88
C LYS A 277 -12.96 -2.87 17.63
N THR A 278 -13.27 -1.67 17.17
CA THR A 278 -14.45 -0.89 17.59
C THR A 278 -15.08 -0.21 16.39
N LYS A 279 -16.15 0.57 16.58
CA LYS A 279 -16.67 1.46 15.52
C LYS A 279 -15.64 2.48 15.05
N ARG A 280 -14.69 2.90 15.92
CA ARG A 280 -13.63 3.88 15.60
C ARG A 280 -12.38 3.26 15.00
N TYR A 281 -12.10 1.99 15.27
CA TYR A 281 -10.88 1.31 14.86
C TYR A 281 -11.20 0.15 13.91
N THR A 282 -10.89 0.31 12.64
CA THR A 282 -11.11 -0.73 11.63
C THR A 282 -10.08 -1.86 11.76
N HIS A 283 -10.40 -3.05 11.27
CA HIS A 283 -9.45 -4.16 11.18
C HIS A 283 -8.15 -3.77 10.46
N ALA A 284 -8.26 -3.06 9.33
CA ALA A 284 -7.09 -2.63 8.57
C ALA A 284 -6.16 -1.71 9.38
N ARG A 285 -6.74 -0.76 10.16
CA ARG A 285 -5.94 0.09 11.06
C ARG A 285 -5.23 -0.74 12.13
N ILE A 286 -5.93 -1.68 12.76
CA ILE A 286 -5.33 -2.52 13.80
C ILE A 286 -4.23 -3.39 13.21
N ARG A 287 -4.45 -4.04 12.07
CA ARG A 287 -3.43 -4.85 11.39
C ARG A 287 -2.17 -4.02 11.05
N ARG A 288 -2.31 -2.78 10.58
CA ARG A 288 -1.17 -1.89 10.37
C ARG A 288 -0.39 -1.62 11.65
N ILE A 289 -1.09 -1.35 12.76
CA ILE A 289 -0.46 -1.15 14.07
C ILE A 289 0.31 -2.41 14.49
N LEU A 290 -0.28 -3.60 14.33
CA LEU A 290 0.37 -4.86 14.65
C LEU A 290 1.61 -5.10 13.77
N ALA A 291 1.54 -4.80 12.48
CA ALA A 291 2.69 -4.87 11.57
C ALA A 291 3.78 -3.85 11.96
N CYS A 292 3.41 -2.62 12.33
CA CYS A 292 4.35 -1.63 12.87
C CYS A 292 5.02 -2.11 14.16
N ALA A 293 4.28 -2.76 15.07
CA ALA A 293 4.84 -3.35 16.28
C ALA A 293 5.89 -4.42 15.95
N LEU A 294 5.56 -5.32 15.01
CA LEU A 294 6.46 -6.40 14.58
C LEU A 294 7.74 -5.86 13.97
N LEU A 295 7.65 -4.79 13.15
CA LEU A 295 8.78 -4.18 12.45
C LEU A 295 9.48 -3.07 13.25
N GLY A 296 9.02 -2.77 14.46
CA GLY A 296 9.57 -1.68 15.28
C GLY A 296 9.46 -0.31 14.59
N ILE A 297 8.37 -0.07 13.85
CA ILE A 297 8.06 1.22 13.23
C ILE A 297 7.31 2.08 14.24
N GLU A 298 7.85 3.25 14.55
CA GLU A 298 7.26 4.23 15.47
C GLU A 298 6.77 5.47 14.71
N LYS A 299 5.97 6.31 15.36
CA LYS A 299 5.49 7.60 14.81
C LYS A 299 6.62 8.47 14.27
N ALA A 300 7.79 8.46 14.93
CA ALA A 300 8.94 9.23 14.49
C ALA A 300 9.41 8.83 13.08
N HIS A 301 9.30 7.54 12.70
CA HIS A 301 9.70 7.08 11.37
C HIS A 301 8.80 7.66 10.28
N THR A 302 7.52 7.92 10.56
CA THR A 302 6.58 8.48 9.57
C THR A 302 6.84 9.96 9.24
N GLN A 303 7.71 10.62 10.00
CA GLN A 303 8.11 12.01 9.78
C GLN A 303 9.42 12.12 8.99
N ILE A 304 10.10 11.00 8.72
CA ILE A 304 11.34 10.98 7.95
C ILE A 304 11.03 11.26 6.48
N PRO A 305 11.65 12.27 5.85
CA PRO A 305 11.43 12.54 4.44
C PRO A 305 12.02 11.43 3.56
N ILE A 306 11.36 11.19 2.41
CA ILE A 306 11.84 10.25 1.39
C ILE A 306 12.94 10.94 0.59
N GLU A 307 14.17 10.45 0.69
CA GLU A 307 15.35 11.01 0.00
C GLU A 307 15.96 10.03 -1.01
N TYR A 308 15.31 8.88 -1.23
CA TYR A 308 15.79 7.84 -2.13
C TYR A 308 14.63 7.12 -2.85
N VAL A 309 14.99 6.45 -3.93
CA VAL A 309 14.15 5.46 -4.60
C VAL A 309 14.88 4.12 -4.61
N ARG A 310 14.24 3.06 -4.09
CA ARG A 310 14.76 1.70 -4.14
C ARG A 310 14.30 1.03 -5.42
N VAL A 311 15.24 0.68 -6.29
CA VAL A 311 14.95 -0.02 -7.55
C VAL A 311 14.82 -1.52 -7.29
N LEU A 312 13.70 -2.11 -7.68
CA LEU A 312 13.47 -3.57 -7.66
C LEU A 312 13.73 -4.19 -9.02
N GLY A 313 13.47 -3.45 -10.10
CA GLY A 313 13.75 -3.92 -11.45
C GLY A 313 13.42 -2.91 -12.52
N PHE A 314 13.91 -3.13 -13.75
CA PHE A 314 13.70 -2.26 -14.90
C PHE A 314 13.92 -2.97 -16.23
N THR A 315 13.31 -2.43 -17.29
CA THR A 315 13.61 -2.66 -18.71
C THR A 315 14.69 -1.67 -19.20
N ASN A 316 15.18 -1.81 -20.43
CA ASN A 316 16.07 -0.81 -21.00
C ASN A 316 15.45 0.60 -21.01
N GLU A 317 14.14 0.70 -21.30
CA GLU A 317 13.40 1.96 -21.26
C GLU A 317 13.30 2.52 -19.83
N GLY A 318 13.05 1.65 -18.86
CA GLY A 318 13.01 2.01 -17.43
C GLY A 318 14.35 2.48 -16.89
N ALA A 319 15.48 1.97 -17.42
CA ALA A 319 16.81 2.45 -17.04
C ALA A 319 17.04 3.90 -17.46
N GLU A 320 16.49 4.33 -18.61
CA GLU A 320 16.60 5.72 -19.06
C GLU A 320 15.81 6.67 -18.13
N LEU A 321 14.65 6.24 -17.61
CA LEU A 321 13.86 7.05 -16.69
C LEU A 321 14.61 7.39 -15.39
N LEU A 322 15.51 6.53 -14.95
CA LEU A 322 16.30 6.79 -13.73
C LEU A 322 17.16 8.05 -13.83
N LYS A 323 17.52 8.49 -15.05
CA LYS A 323 18.31 9.72 -15.26
C LYS A 323 17.55 10.98 -14.85
N ASP A 324 16.23 10.94 -14.89
CA ASP A 324 15.35 12.08 -14.57
C ASP A 324 14.92 12.10 -13.09
N CYS A 325 15.48 11.20 -12.26
CA CYS A 325 15.14 11.11 -10.84
C CYS A 325 15.97 12.10 -10.01
N ARG A 326 15.27 12.93 -9.22
CA ARG A 326 15.90 13.90 -8.30
C ARG A 326 16.31 13.29 -6.96
N LEU A 327 15.83 12.10 -6.62
CA LEU A 327 16.17 11.40 -5.39
C LEU A 327 17.38 10.47 -5.59
N ASN A 328 18.01 10.07 -4.48
CA ASN A 328 19.11 9.12 -4.50
C ASN A 328 18.62 7.75 -5.01
N ILE A 329 19.27 7.22 -6.05
CA ILE A 329 18.92 5.91 -6.62
C ILE A 329 19.65 4.82 -5.87
N VAL A 330 18.88 3.93 -5.24
CA VAL A 330 19.38 2.78 -4.48
C VAL A 330 19.10 1.50 -5.28
N THR A 331 20.13 0.93 -5.88
CA THR A 331 20.08 -0.36 -6.58
C THR A 331 20.63 -1.51 -5.74
N SER A 332 21.31 -1.21 -4.63
CA SER A 332 21.88 -2.18 -3.69
C SER A 332 21.57 -1.76 -2.26
N ALA A 333 21.04 -2.67 -1.43
CA ALA A 333 20.78 -2.41 -0.02
C ALA A 333 22.05 -1.97 0.72
N SER A 334 23.19 -2.63 0.46
CA SER A 334 24.49 -2.27 1.08
C SER A 334 24.91 -0.83 0.77
N ASN A 335 24.74 -0.38 -0.47
CA ASN A 335 25.10 0.99 -0.86
C ASN A 335 24.11 1.99 -0.23
N GLY A 336 22.80 1.71 -0.22
CA GLY A 336 21.81 2.55 0.41
C GLY A 336 22.04 2.74 1.90
N ILE A 337 22.41 1.69 2.63
CA ILE A 337 22.77 1.79 4.06
C ILE A 337 24.02 2.68 4.27
N ARG A 338 25.01 2.61 3.37
CA ARG A 338 26.24 3.45 3.46
C ARG A 338 25.95 4.94 3.24
N THR A 339 24.89 5.29 2.56
CA THR A 339 24.48 6.70 2.38
C THR A 339 24.21 7.37 3.73
N GLY A 340 23.73 6.62 4.73
CA GLY A 340 23.45 7.16 6.07
C GLY A 340 22.16 7.97 6.14
N GLY A 341 21.97 8.72 7.22
CA GLY A 341 20.85 9.66 7.39
C GLY A 341 19.46 9.03 7.23
N ASN A 342 18.57 9.79 6.62
CA ASN A 342 17.17 9.40 6.38
C ASN A 342 17.04 8.18 5.47
N THR A 343 17.89 8.08 4.44
CA THR A 343 17.93 6.92 3.53
C THR A 343 18.19 5.64 4.32
N LYS A 344 19.20 5.62 5.18
CA LYS A 344 19.52 4.46 6.02
C LYS A 344 18.36 4.12 6.94
N ALA A 345 17.79 5.10 7.64
CA ALA A 345 16.74 4.89 8.63
C ALA A 345 15.48 4.24 8.05
N LEU A 346 15.06 4.64 6.84
CA LEU A 346 13.91 4.05 6.15
C LEU A 346 14.28 2.68 5.54
N LEU A 347 15.42 2.59 4.87
CA LEU A 347 15.85 1.36 4.18
C LEU A 347 16.10 0.19 5.15
N GLU A 348 16.58 0.46 6.37
CA GLU A 348 16.70 -0.57 7.41
C GLU A 348 15.35 -1.18 7.78
N LYS A 349 14.24 -0.40 7.71
CA LYS A 349 12.90 -0.92 7.92
C LYS A 349 12.42 -1.78 6.74
N ASP A 350 12.77 -1.42 5.52
CA ASP A 350 12.46 -2.22 4.32
C ASP A 350 13.19 -3.58 4.35
N ILE A 351 14.48 -3.56 4.70
CA ILE A 351 15.30 -4.78 4.87
C ILE A 351 14.72 -5.65 5.98
N LEU A 352 14.41 -5.09 7.14
CA LEU A 352 13.81 -5.82 8.25
C LEU A 352 12.45 -6.41 7.84
N ALA A 353 11.61 -5.65 7.12
CA ALA A 353 10.34 -6.15 6.62
C ALA A 353 10.52 -7.35 5.68
N TYR A 354 11.56 -7.34 4.86
CA TYR A 354 11.88 -8.46 3.98
C TYR A 354 12.37 -9.69 4.78
N ASP A 355 13.26 -9.49 5.75
CA ASP A 355 13.74 -10.57 6.62
C ASP A 355 12.61 -11.19 7.47
N ILE A 356 11.67 -10.37 7.97
CA ILE A 356 10.50 -10.86 8.70
C ILE A 356 9.53 -11.59 7.75
N SER A 357 9.33 -11.10 6.52
CA SER A 357 8.48 -11.78 5.54
C SER A 357 9.01 -13.17 5.18
N ALA A 358 10.31 -13.39 5.27
CA ALA A 358 10.95 -14.70 5.08
C ALA A 358 10.48 -15.78 6.08
N LEU A 359 10.03 -15.34 7.28
CA LEU A 359 9.44 -16.23 8.29
C LEU A 359 8.00 -16.65 7.95
N ALA A 360 7.34 -15.95 7.03
CA ALA A 360 5.95 -16.22 6.67
C ALA A 360 5.77 -17.37 5.68
N TYR A 361 6.83 -17.91 5.09
CA TYR A 361 6.77 -19.10 4.26
C TYR A 361 6.50 -20.34 5.10
N GLU A 362 5.95 -21.40 4.50
CA GLU A 362 5.70 -22.68 5.18
C GLU A 362 7.00 -23.21 5.81
N ILE A 363 8.09 -23.18 5.04
CA ILE A 363 9.45 -23.40 5.54
C ILE A 363 10.15 -22.04 5.56
N PRO A 364 10.48 -21.50 6.74
CA PRO A 364 11.13 -20.21 6.85
C PRO A 364 12.38 -20.09 5.99
N LYS A 365 12.50 -19.00 5.25
CA LYS A 365 13.70 -18.72 4.44
C LYS A 365 14.75 -18.00 5.30
N ARG A 366 15.99 -18.02 4.82
CA ARG A 366 17.09 -17.29 5.45
C ARG A 366 16.86 -15.77 5.37
N SER A 367 17.39 -15.02 6.32
CA SER A 367 17.46 -13.56 6.28
C SER A 367 18.59 -13.04 5.38
N GLY A 368 18.63 -11.71 5.19
CA GLY A 368 19.70 -11.04 4.43
C GLY A 368 19.53 -11.15 2.92
N LEU A 369 18.37 -11.61 2.42
CA LEU A 369 18.10 -11.76 1.00
C LEU A 369 18.09 -10.42 0.25
N ASP A 370 17.76 -9.30 0.90
CA ASP A 370 17.77 -7.97 0.28
C ASP A 370 19.19 -7.50 -0.10
N PHE A 371 20.22 -8.07 0.54
CA PHE A 371 21.62 -7.81 0.20
C PHE A 371 22.16 -8.69 -0.93
N THR A 372 21.53 -9.81 -1.20
CA THR A 372 22.03 -10.85 -2.12
C THR A 372 21.17 -11.06 -3.35
N THR A 373 19.90 -10.68 -3.30
CA THR A 373 18.99 -10.79 -4.45
C THR A 373 19.29 -9.67 -5.45
N PRO A 374 19.65 -9.99 -6.71
CA PRO A 374 19.88 -8.98 -7.71
C PRO A 374 18.56 -8.30 -8.12
N ILE A 375 18.66 -7.04 -8.53
CA ILE A 375 17.54 -6.35 -9.18
C ILE A 375 17.15 -7.06 -10.49
N VAL A 376 15.86 -7.05 -10.79
CA VAL A 376 15.32 -7.69 -11.99
C VAL A 376 15.65 -6.82 -13.22
N LYS A 377 16.21 -7.43 -14.26
CA LYS A 377 16.48 -6.78 -15.56
C LYS A 377 15.81 -7.59 -16.65
N ILE A 378 15.06 -6.93 -17.52
CA ILE A 378 14.36 -7.54 -18.66
C ILE A 378 14.70 -6.78 -19.94
#